data_5c3d17ec0cd93a0c22eb4cd9e3d9ea0a
#
_entry.id   5c3d17ec0cd93a0c22eb4cd9e3d9ea0a
#
_cell.length_a   1.000
_cell.length_b   1.000
_cell.length_c   1.000
_cell.angle_alpha   90.00
_cell.angle_beta   90.00
_cell.angle_gamma   90.00
#
_symmetry.space_group_name_H-M   'P 1'
#
loop_
_entity.id
_entity.type
_entity.pdbx_description
1 polymer ?
#
loop_
_entity_poly.entity_id
_entity_poly.type
_entity_poly.pdbx_seq_one_letter_code
_entity_poly.pdbx_strand_id
1 'polypeptide(L)'
;MDIKELYVSDHIGEKITVQGWVRSHRKQAHFGFIDLHDGTTFNGLQVVYEDNLPTFEDITKIKLGSAVTVKGTLIASPKEGQKFELKLEELTLEGDCPDDYPLQAKGRPTREYLREIAYLRPRTNLFQAVFKVRSVAAYAIHKYFQENNYVYVHTPLITASDCEGAGEMFQVTTLDLNKIAETGKVDYSKDFFGKPTALTVSGQLQGETFAMAYKKIYTFGPTFRAENSNTKTHASEFWMIEPEIAFCDLNGDMDVMEGMLKYVVKYVLDNCQTEMEFFDKFVEKGLIEKLTKLVNSHFTRIKHHDVITILKEAKVDWEFAPEYGEDIAKEHEKYITEHFNGPVFITDWPKDIKAFYMKQNPDGETVAAVDLEVPGAGELMGGSQREENYEKLIQRMKELNMPEEGMDWYLNLRKFGGCVHSGFGMGFERLLIYLTGVENIRDVIPYPRTPNNCEF
;
A
#
# COMPACT_ATOMS: atom_id res chain seq x y z
N MET A 1 -31.26 5.50 -0.93
CA MET A 1 -30.42 6.45 -0.17
C MET A 1 -29.30 5.68 0.46
N ASP A 2 -28.06 6.21 0.38
CA ASP A 2 -26.89 5.58 1.00
C ASP A 2 -26.83 5.91 2.49
N ILE A 3 -26.35 4.97 3.31
CA ILE A 3 -26.22 5.20 4.77
C ILE A 3 -25.30 6.41 5.05
N LYS A 4 -24.28 6.64 4.22
CA LYS A 4 -23.39 7.81 4.33
C LYS A 4 -24.18 9.13 4.27
N GLU A 5 -25.20 9.25 3.45
CA GLU A 5 -26.01 10.47 3.30
C GLU A 5 -26.72 10.83 4.61
N LEU A 6 -27.15 9.82 5.38
CA LEU A 6 -27.81 9.99 6.68
C LEU A 6 -26.88 10.62 7.74
N TYR A 7 -25.56 10.44 7.60
CA TYR A 7 -24.58 11.03 8.52
C TYR A 7 -24.20 12.46 8.14
N VAL A 8 -24.38 12.84 6.87
CA VAL A 8 -24.00 14.14 6.32
C VAL A 8 -25.13 15.18 6.45
N SER A 9 -26.38 14.75 6.31
CA SER A 9 -27.57 15.62 6.30
C SER A 9 -28.58 15.17 7.36
N ASP A 10 -29.48 16.06 7.77
CA ASP A 10 -30.56 15.72 8.69
C ASP A 10 -31.77 15.19 7.91
N HIS A 11 -32.12 13.94 8.18
CA HIS A 11 -33.26 13.24 7.59
C HIS A 11 -34.23 12.70 8.64
N ILE A 12 -34.11 13.16 9.90
CA ILE A 12 -34.98 12.74 11.00
C ILE A 12 -36.43 13.14 10.68
N GLY A 13 -37.34 12.15 10.78
CA GLY A 13 -38.76 12.29 10.45
C GLY A 13 -39.09 11.93 8.99
N GLU A 14 -38.11 11.72 8.14
CA GLU A 14 -38.32 11.33 6.75
C GLU A 14 -38.56 9.81 6.59
N LYS A 15 -39.38 9.44 5.61
CA LYS A 15 -39.49 8.07 5.13
C LYS A 15 -38.37 7.80 4.13
N ILE A 16 -37.52 6.84 4.45
CA ILE A 16 -36.38 6.49 3.63
C ILE A 16 -36.39 5.01 3.23
N THR A 17 -35.67 4.72 2.15
CA THR A 17 -35.39 3.34 1.70
C THR A 17 -33.88 3.17 1.65
N VAL A 18 -33.37 2.12 2.29
CA VAL A 18 -31.96 1.76 2.32
C VAL A 18 -31.80 0.30 1.95
N GLN A 19 -30.76 -0.01 1.18
CA GLN A 19 -30.37 -1.37 0.78
C GLN A 19 -29.03 -1.72 1.42
N GLY A 20 -28.86 -2.98 1.82
CA GLY A 20 -27.59 -3.39 2.43
C GLY A 20 -27.61 -4.84 2.90
N TRP A 21 -26.57 -5.17 3.65
CA TRP A 21 -26.37 -6.50 4.22
C TRP A 21 -26.50 -6.49 5.75
N VAL A 22 -27.13 -7.53 6.29
CA VAL A 22 -27.32 -7.73 7.73
C VAL A 22 -26.00 -8.14 8.36
N ARG A 23 -25.41 -7.29 9.20
CA ARG A 23 -24.20 -7.60 9.99
C ARG A 23 -24.47 -8.20 11.34
N SER A 24 -25.52 -7.75 12.00
CA SER A 24 -26.00 -8.36 13.23
C SER A 24 -27.52 -8.31 13.31
N HIS A 25 -28.10 -9.31 13.97
CA HIS A 25 -29.53 -9.38 14.19
C HIS A 25 -29.78 -9.84 15.63
N ARG A 26 -30.40 -8.96 16.43
CA ARG A 26 -30.77 -9.23 17.83
C ARG A 26 -32.28 -9.29 17.90
N LYS A 27 -32.78 -10.46 18.33
CA LYS A 27 -34.22 -10.78 18.39
C LYS A 27 -34.68 -10.75 19.83
N GLN A 28 -35.86 -10.17 20.08
CA GLN A 28 -36.59 -10.22 21.32
C GLN A 28 -38.04 -10.61 21.08
N ALA A 29 -38.82 -10.87 22.15
CA ALA A 29 -40.17 -11.39 22.02
C ALA A 29 -41.11 -10.48 21.22
N HIS A 30 -40.99 -9.15 21.38
CA HIS A 30 -41.90 -8.16 20.79
C HIS A 30 -41.23 -7.15 19.86
N PHE A 31 -39.89 -7.20 19.73
CA PHE A 31 -39.13 -6.32 18.85
C PHE A 31 -37.74 -6.89 18.53
N GLY A 32 -37.07 -6.30 17.57
CA GLY A 32 -35.68 -6.67 17.26
C GLY A 32 -34.91 -5.54 16.62
N PHE A 33 -33.60 -5.79 16.49
CA PHE A 33 -32.65 -4.84 15.92
C PHE A 33 -31.81 -5.51 14.84
N ILE A 34 -31.74 -4.90 13.67
CA ILE A 34 -30.84 -5.28 12.59
C ILE A 34 -29.81 -4.19 12.45
N ASP A 35 -28.52 -4.56 12.46
CA ASP A 35 -27.44 -3.68 12.05
C ASP A 35 -27.19 -3.88 10.56
N LEU A 36 -27.56 -2.86 9.79
CA LEU A 36 -27.51 -2.86 8.32
C LEU A 36 -26.31 -2.07 7.84
N HIS A 37 -25.55 -2.64 6.91
CA HIS A 37 -24.42 -2.01 6.27
C HIS A 37 -24.55 -2.03 4.75
N ASP A 38 -24.32 -0.88 4.11
CA ASP A 38 -24.34 -0.74 2.65
C ASP A 38 -22.93 -0.54 2.04
N GLY A 39 -21.90 -0.47 2.87
CA GLY A 39 -20.52 -0.25 2.46
C GLY A 39 -20.13 1.20 2.16
N THR A 40 -21.06 2.14 2.20
CA THR A 40 -20.79 3.56 1.90
C THR A 40 -20.13 4.31 3.07
N THR A 41 -20.30 3.80 4.29
CA THR A 41 -19.67 4.31 5.50
C THR A 41 -19.27 3.16 6.43
N PHE A 42 -18.31 3.43 7.33
CA PHE A 42 -17.88 2.46 8.34
C PHE A 42 -18.99 2.17 9.36
N ASN A 43 -19.79 3.16 9.70
CA ASN A 43 -20.92 3.00 10.60
C ASN A 43 -22.14 2.44 9.88
N GLY A 44 -22.80 1.45 10.52
CA GLY A 44 -24.05 0.90 10.01
C GLY A 44 -25.28 1.75 10.36
N LEU A 45 -26.45 1.28 9.92
CA LEU A 45 -27.76 1.80 10.27
C LEU A 45 -28.46 0.79 11.17
N GLN A 46 -28.80 1.17 12.41
CA GLN A 46 -29.69 0.35 13.25
C GLN A 46 -31.11 0.44 12.73
N VAL A 47 -31.67 -0.71 12.40
CA VAL A 47 -33.07 -0.87 12.00
C VAL A 47 -33.84 -1.52 13.16
N VAL A 48 -34.91 -0.89 13.63
CA VAL A 48 -35.76 -1.37 14.72
C VAL A 48 -37.09 -1.85 14.16
N TYR A 49 -37.51 -3.03 14.49
CA TYR A 49 -38.81 -3.60 14.10
C TYR A 49 -39.58 -4.13 15.33
N GLU A 50 -40.89 -4.02 15.25
CA GLU A 50 -41.81 -4.35 16.36
C GLU A 50 -42.86 -5.39 15.90
N ASP A 51 -43.51 -6.08 16.85
CA ASP A 51 -44.49 -7.15 16.59
C ASP A 51 -45.83 -6.67 16.02
N ASN A 52 -46.02 -5.36 15.90
CA ASN A 52 -47.15 -4.76 15.16
C ASN A 52 -47.03 -4.87 13.63
N LEU A 53 -45.86 -5.27 13.11
CA LEU A 53 -45.66 -5.47 11.69
C LEU A 53 -46.23 -6.83 11.24
N PRO A 54 -47.05 -6.87 10.16
CA PRO A 54 -47.61 -8.11 9.64
C PRO A 54 -46.57 -9.17 9.28
N THR A 55 -45.36 -8.72 8.93
CA THR A 55 -44.18 -9.54 8.52
C THR A 55 -43.19 -9.81 9.64
N PHE A 56 -43.56 -9.53 10.91
CA PHE A 56 -42.67 -9.68 12.05
C PHE A 56 -42.01 -11.08 12.16
N GLU A 57 -42.81 -12.14 12.02
CA GLU A 57 -42.31 -13.52 12.08
C GLU A 57 -41.30 -13.83 10.96
N ASP A 58 -41.47 -13.26 9.76
CA ASP A 58 -40.54 -13.46 8.65
C ASP A 58 -39.27 -12.64 8.85
N ILE A 59 -39.39 -11.40 9.37
CA ILE A 59 -38.23 -10.59 9.73
C ILE A 59 -37.36 -11.29 10.77
N THR A 60 -37.99 -11.95 11.77
CA THR A 60 -37.22 -12.70 12.78
C THR A 60 -36.40 -13.85 12.21
N LYS A 61 -36.70 -14.36 11.01
CA LYS A 61 -35.95 -15.44 10.35
C LYS A 61 -34.76 -14.94 9.52
N ILE A 62 -34.68 -13.65 9.25
CA ILE A 62 -33.56 -13.05 8.48
C ILE A 62 -32.23 -13.40 9.14
N LYS A 63 -31.26 -13.85 8.35
CA LYS A 63 -29.96 -14.34 8.80
C LYS A 63 -28.86 -13.31 8.59
N LEU A 64 -27.75 -13.51 9.27
CA LEU A 64 -26.53 -12.72 9.05
C LEU A 64 -26.03 -12.91 7.62
N GLY A 65 -25.59 -11.84 7.01
CA GLY A 65 -25.11 -11.86 5.64
C GLY A 65 -26.21 -11.71 4.58
N SER A 66 -27.49 -11.82 4.95
CA SER A 66 -28.60 -11.61 4.02
C SER A 66 -28.59 -10.18 3.46
N ALA A 67 -28.91 -10.05 2.17
CA ALA A 67 -29.14 -8.77 1.50
C ALA A 67 -30.61 -8.38 1.65
N VAL A 68 -30.87 -7.15 2.05
CA VAL A 68 -32.24 -6.66 2.30
C VAL A 68 -32.43 -5.22 1.81
N THR A 69 -33.69 -4.93 1.45
CA THR A 69 -34.18 -3.55 1.29
C THR A 69 -35.09 -3.23 2.47
N VAL A 70 -34.80 -2.16 3.19
CA VAL A 70 -35.60 -1.69 4.33
C VAL A 70 -36.22 -0.34 4.01
N LYS A 71 -37.51 -0.19 4.36
CA LYS A 71 -38.23 1.08 4.29
C LYS A 71 -38.78 1.43 5.66
N GLY A 72 -38.72 2.67 6.04
CA GLY A 72 -39.23 3.12 7.31
C GLY A 72 -38.97 4.59 7.55
N THR A 73 -39.32 5.04 8.74
CA THR A 73 -39.11 6.44 9.17
C THR A 73 -37.82 6.52 9.97
N LEU A 74 -36.93 7.44 9.60
CA LEU A 74 -35.72 7.75 10.35
C LEU A 74 -36.08 8.53 11.60
N ILE A 75 -35.70 8.04 12.78
CA ILE A 75 -35.98 8.66 14.06
C ILE A 75 -34.69 8.93 14.83
N ALA A 76 -34.71 9.94 15.73
CA ALA A 76 -33.62 10.14 16.67
C ALA A 76 -33.44 8.90 17.54
N SER A 77 -32.20 8.40 17.69
CA SER A 77 -31.97 7.24 18.54
C SER A 77 -32.12 7.60 20.01
N PRO A 78 -32.83 6.79 20.82
CA PRO A 78 -32.86 6.95 22.27
C PRO A 78 -31.54 6.58 22.95
N LYS A 79 -30.62 5.94 22.22
CA LYS A 79 -29.35 5.48 22.75
C LYS A 79 -28.28 6.55 22.63
N GLU A 80 -27.61 6.85 23.73
CA GLU A 80 -26.46 7.76 23.76
C GLU A 80 -25.34 7.28 22.83
N GLY A 81 -24.74 8.19 22.05
CA GLY A 81 -23.70 7.90 21.09
C GLY A 81 -24.18 7.39 19.73
N GLN A 82 -25.49 7.23 19.52
CA GLN A 82 -26.11 6.88 18.23
C GLN A 82 -27.04 7.99 17.79
N LYS A 83 -26.79 8.61 16.63
CA LYS A 83 -27.57 9.77 16.15
C LYS A 83 -29.03 9.42 15.85
N PHE A 84 -29.27 8.34 15.13
CA PHE A 84 -30.57 7.95 14.59
C PHE A 84 -30.68 6.44 14.49
N GLU A 85 -31.92 6.00 14.25
CA GLU A 85 -32.27 4.63 13.88
C GLU A 85 -33.45 4.63 12.92
N LEU A 86 -33.60 3.55 12.13
CA LEU A 86 -34.74 3.38 11.23
C LEU A 86 -35.84 2.60 11.94
N LYS A 87 -36.99 3.22 12.14
CA LYS A 87 -38.22 2.51 12.54
C LYS A 87 -38.80 1.83 11.31
N LEU A 88 -38.69 0.49 11.25
CA LEU A 88 -39.05 -0.31 10.10
C LEU A 88 -40.56 -0.29 9.82
N GLU A 89 -40.94 -0.13 8.57
CA GLU A 89 -42.31 -0.27 8.06
C GLU A 89 -42.41 -1.48 7.10
N GLU A 90 -41.39 -1.69 6.26
CA GLU A 90 -41.34 -2.78 5.29
C GLU A 90 -39.91 -3.31 5.13
N LEU A 91 -39.76 -4.64 5.05
CA LEU A 91 -38.49 -5.29 4.71
C LEU A 91 -38.73 -6.27 3.57
N THR A 92 -37.89 -6.14 2.54
CA THR A 92 -37.82 -7.09 1.41
C THR A 92 -36.50 -7.86 1.51
N LEU A 93 -36.57 -9.18 1.48
CA LEU A 93 -35.40 -10.06 1.38
C LEU A 93 -34.96 -10.12 -0.08
N GLU A 94 -33.80 -9.53 -0.41
CA GLU A 94 -33.22 -9.54 -1.76
C GLU A 94 -32.38 -10.80 -2.01
N GLY A 95 -31.67 -11.24 -0.98
CA GLY A 95 -30.85 -12.44 -1.05
C GLY A 95 -30.71 -13.10 0.33
N ASP A 96 -31.13 -14.35 0.43
CA ASP A 96 -31.01 -15.13 1.65
C ASP A 96 -29.54 -15.57 1.89
N CYS A 97 -29.21 -15.84 3.12
CA CYS A 97 -27.91 -16.33 3.55
C CYS A 97 -28.06 -17.67 4.24
N PRO A 98 -27.33 -18.73 3.85
CA PRO A 98 -27.44 -20.04 4.46
C PRO A 98 -26.81 -20.06 5.88
N ASP A 99 -27.11 -21.14 6.63
CA ASP A 99 -26.66 -21.27 8.04
C ASP A 99 -25.15 -21.52 8.18
N ASP A 100 -24.51 -21.98 7.11
CA ASP A 100 -23.06 -22.21 7.04
C ASP A 100 -22.24 -20.94 6.65
N TYR A 101 -22.87 -19.77 6.68
CA TYR A 101 -22.17 -18.50 6.44
C TYR A 101 -20.97 -18.35 7.38
N PRO A 102 -19.75 -18.18 6.85
CA PRO A 102 -18.52 -18.26 7.66
C PRO A 102 -18.36 -17.15 8.68
N LEU A 103 -18.96 -15.98 8.44
CA LEU A 103 -18.82 -14.80 9.31
C LEU A 103 -19.97 -14.74 10.32
N GLN A 104 -20.02 -15.71 11.25
CA GLN A 104 -21.05 -15.78 12.28
C GLN A 104 -20.81 -14.77 13.41
N ALA A 105 -21.90 -14.39 14.14
CA ALA A 105 -21.84 -13.48 15.28
C ALA A 105 -21.04 -14.03 16.46
N LYS A 106 -20.97 -15.35 16.59
CA LYS A 106 -20.23 -16.04 17.66
C LYS A 106 -18.80 -16.35 17.20
N GLY A 107 -17.84 -15.82 17.92
CA GLY A 107 -16.43 -15.95 17.62
C GLY A 107 -15.90 -14.76 16.80
N ARG A 108 -14.62 -14.43 16.99
CA ARG A 108 -13.92 -13.50 16.14
C ARG A 108 -13.04 -14.33 15.22
N PRO A 109 -13.29 -14.36 13.91
CA PRO A 109 -12.43 -15.09 12.99
C PRO A 109 -11.01 -14.50 13.05
N THR A 110 -10.00 -15.38 13.04
CA THR A 110 -8.60 -14.95 13.00
C THR A 110 -8.28 -14.32 11.65
N ARG A 111 -7.22 -13.51 11.58
CA ARG A 111 -6.76 -12.94 10.31
C ARG A 111 -6.32 -14.03 9.33
N GLU A 112 -5.72 -15.11 9.84
CA GLU A 112 -5.32 -16.28 9.06
C GLU A 112 -6.53 -16.92 8.37
N TYR A 113 -7.57 -17.23 9.13
CA TYR A 113 -8.82 -17.76 8.56
C TYR A 113 -9.46 -16.81 7.54
N LEU A 114 -9.45 -15.51 7.82
CA LEU A 114 -9.99 -14.51 6.89
C LEU A 114 -9.19 -14.41 5.58
N ARG A 115 -7.93 -14.85 5.55
CA ARG A 115 -7.16 -14.97 4.29
C ARG A 115 -7.61 -16.17 3.47
N GLU A 116 -8.04 -17.27 4.12
CA GLU A 116 -8.58 -18.45 3.44
C GLU A 116 -9.94 -18.16 2.77
N ILE A 117 -10.72 -17.23 3.34
CA ILE A 117 -11.98 -16.74 2.78
C ILE A 117 -11.90 -15.27 2.34
N ALA A 118 -10.83 -14.92 1.63
CA ALA A 118 -10.51 -13.53 1.28
C ALA A 118 -11.66 -12.81 0.57
N TYR A 119 -12.48 -13.52 -0.21
CA TYR A 119 -13.68 -12.98 -0.90
C TYR A 119 -14.80 -12.51 0.04
N LEU A 120 -14.80 -12.94 1.33
CA LEU A 120 -15.78 -12.49 2.34
C LEU A 120 -15.18 -11.52 3.36
N ARG A 121 -13.86 -11.47 3.51
CA ARG A 121 -13.23 -10.63 4.54
C ARG A 121 -13.56 -9.13 4.44
N PRO A 122 -13.85 -8.53 3.27
CA PRO A 122 -14.30 -7.13 3.19
C PRO A 122 -15.60 -6.85 3.96
N ARG A 123 -16.38 -7.88 4.29
CA ARG A 123 -17.58 -7.76 5.12
C ARG A 123 -17.29 -7.61 6.62
N THR A 124 -16.03 -7.70 7.04
CA THR A 124 -15.61 -7.48 8.44
C THR A 124 -15.20 -6.04 8.66
N ASN A 125 -15.32 -5.54 9.91
CA ASN A 125 -14.96 -4.16 10.24
C ASN A 125 -13.50 -3.85 9.94
N LEU A 126 -12.59 -4.77 10.29
CA LEU A 126 -11.15 -4.57 10.05
C LEU A 126 -10.87 -4.35 8.56
N PHE A 127 -11.32 -5.26 7.70
CA PHE A 127 -11.00 -5.20 6.28
C PHE A 127 -11.81 -4.14 5.53
N GLN A 128 -12.99 -3.79 5.98
CA GLN A 128 -13.72 -2.63 5.48
C GLN A 128 -12.93 -1.34 5.73
N ALA A 129 -12.40 -1.17 6.96
CA ALA A 129 -11.57 -0.02 7.30
C ALA A 129 -10.26 -0.01 6.49
N VAL A 130 -9.54 -1.14 6.41
CA VAL A 130 -8.29 -1.26 5.67
C VAL A 130 -8.48 -0.88 4.20
N PHE A 131 -9.45 -1.47 3.52
CA PHE A 131 -9.64 -1.22 2.08
C PHE A 131 -10.23 0.16 1.80
N LYS A 132 -10.96 0.75 2.75
CA LYS A 132 -11.36 2.15 2.67
C LYS A 132 -10.15 3.08 2.74
N VAL A 133 -9.27 2.89 3.71
CA VAL A 133 -8.03 3.66 3.84
C VAL A 133 -7.12 3.44 2.62
N ARG A 134 -7.00 2.20 2.11
CA ARG A 134 -6.28 1.92 0.86
C ARG A 134 -6.79 2.77 -0.31
N SER A 135 -8.10 2.82 -0.50
CA SER A 135 -8.73 3.60 -1.57
C SER A 135 -8.48 5.10 -1.42
N VAL A 136 -8.63 5.64 -0.21
CA VAL A 136 -8.44 7.07 0.07
C VAL A 136 -6.95 7.45 -0.05
N ALA A 137 -6.04 6.61 0.43
CA ALA A 137 -4.59 6.84 0.30
C ALA A 137 -4.14 6.83 -1.16
N ALA A 138 -4.65 5.91 -1.99
CA ALA A 138 -4.37 5.89 -3.43
C ALA A 138 -4.82 7.18 -4.11
N TYR A 139 -6.03 7.66 -3.80
CA TYR A 139 -6.51 8.93 -4.31
C TYR A 139 -5.65 10.11 -3.84
N ALA A 140 -5.24 10.13 -2.56
CA ALA A 140 -4.39 11.18 -2.00
C ALA A 140 -3.03 11.25 -2.72
N ILE A 141 -2.44 10.11 -3.07
CA ILE A 141 -1.18 10.03 -3.84
C ILE A 141 -1.37 10.65 -5.22
N HIS A 142 -2.40 10.24 -5.97
CA HIS A 142 -2.70 10.83 -7.27
C HIS A 142 -2.95 12.32 -7.16
N LYS A 143 -3.74 12.75 -6.16
CA LYS A 143 -4.06 14.15 -5.94
C LYS A 143 -2.81 14.99 -5.66
N TYR A 144 -1.90 14.51 -4.79
CA TYR A 144 -0.65 15.19 -4.49
C TYR A 144 0.17 15.43 -5.75
N PHE A 145 0.42 14.40 -6.53
CA PHE A 145 1.25 14.51 -7.73
C PHE A 145 0.59 15.37 -8.81
N GLN A 146 -0.71 15.18 -9.09
CA GLN A 146 -1.43 15.96 -10.09
C GLN A 146 -1.49 17.45 -9.75
N GLU A 147 -1.73 17.81 -8.48
CA GLU A 147 -1.76 19.21 -8.03
C GLU A 147 -0.35 19.87 -8.02
N ASN A 148 0.71 19.07 -8.00
CA ASN A 148 2.09 19.54 -8.13
C ASN A 148 2.65 19.44 -9.55
N ASN A 149 1.78 19.30 -10.56
CA ASN A 149 2.10 19.26 -11.99
C ASN A 149 2.97 18.08 -12.40
N TYR A 150 2.79 16.92 -11.80
CA TYR A 150 3.36 15.66 -12.27
C TYR A 150 2.45 14.99 -13.29
N VAL A 151 3.04 14.37 -14.31
CA VAL A 151 2.32 13.54 -15.28
C VAL A 151 2.32 12.10 -14.83
N TYR A 152 1.14 11.48 -14.72
CA TYR A 152 1.03 10.06 -14.46
C TYR A 152 1.40 9.25 -15.71
N VAL A 153 2.32 8.31 -15.58
CA VAL A 153 2.81 7.49 -16.68
C VAL A 153 2.53 6.01 -16.42
N HIS A 154 1.93 5.34 -17.41
CA HIS A 154 1.80 3.89 -17.44
C HIS A 154 3.07 3.30 -18.06
N THR A 155 3.90 2.65 -17.26
CA THR A 155 5.06 1.89 -17.73
C THR A 155 4.70 0.43 -17.96
N PRO A 156 5.38 -0.29 -18.87
CA PRO A 156 5.05 -1.67 -19.18
C PRO A 156 5.18 -2.61 -17.98
N LEU A 157 4.21 -3.49 -17.79
CA LEU A 157 4.29 -4.56 -16.79
C LEU A 157 5.08 -5.77 -17.31
N ILE A 158 5.06 -6.01 -18.63
CA ILE A 158 5.87 -7.03 -19.28
C ILE A 158 7.09 -6.36 -19.88
N THR A 159 8.27 -6.79 -19.50
CA THR A 159 9.53 -6.17 -19.89
C THR A 159 10.58 -7.22 -20.27
N ALA A 160 11.51 -6.82 -21.11
CA ALA A 160 12.72 -7.56 -21.39
C ALA A 160 13.95 -6.98 -20.65
N SER A 161 13.75 -5.92 -19.83
CA SER A 161 14.81 -5.24 -19.09
C SER A 161 14.69 -5.53 -17.60
N ASP A 162 15.80 -5.91 -16.96
CA ASP A 162 15.90 -6.01 -15.52
C ASP A 162 16.40 -4.66 -14.95
N CYS A 163 15.53 -3.97 -14.24
CA CYS A 163 15.83 -2.67 -13.65
C CYS A 163 16.86 -2.75 -12.51
N GLU A 164 16.82 -3.80 -11.73
CA GLU A 164 17.65 -3.95 -10.53
C GLU A 164 18.92 -4.77 -10.78
N GLY A 165 18.99 -5.50 -11.90
CA GLY A 165 20.15 -6.29 -12.30
C GLY A 165 20.40 -7.56 -11.46
N ALA A 166 19.48 -7.91 -10.56
CA ALA A 166 19.60 -9.05 -9.64
C ALA A 166 18.27 -9.79 -9.48
N GLY A 167 17.31 -9.54 -10.40
CA GLY A 167 15.92 -9.83 -10.15
C GLY A 167 15.54 -11.28 -10.27
N GLU A 168 15.05 -11.88 -9.21
CA GLU A 168 14.16 -13.01 -9.30
C GLU A 168 12.83 -12.55 -9.92
N MET A 169 12.78 -12.54 -11.27
CA MET A 169 11.62 -12.08 -12.03
C MET A 169 10.74 -13.25 -12.42
N PHE A 170 9.42 -13.06 -12.35
CA PHE A 170 8.46 -13.99 -12.95
C PHE A 170 8.58 -13.95 -14.47
N GLN A 171 8.86 -15.08 -15.10
CA GLN A 171 8.93 -15.19 -16.55
C GLN A 171 7.53 -15.15 -17.17
N VAL A 172 7.40 -14.42 -18.27
CA VAL A 172 6.20 -14.38 -19.11
C VAL A 172 6.48 -15.10 -20.40
N THR A 173 5.80 -16.22 -20.62
CA THR A 173 5.99 -17.05 -21.82
C THR A 173 4.70 -17.70 -22.27
N THR A 174 4.57 -17.91 -23.58
CA THR A 174 3.50 -18.70 -24.21
C THR A 174 4.02 -20.05 -24.74
N LEU A 175 5.30 -20.35 -24.49
CA LEU A 175 5.89 -21.64 -24.87
C LEU A 175 5.24 -22.78 -24.08
N ASP A 176 5.04 -23.92 -24.74
CA ASP A 176 4.53 -25.14 -24.12
C ASP A 176 5.60 -25.75 -23.22
N LEU A 177 5.42 -25.66 -21.91
CA LEU A 177 6.36 -26.22 -20.93
C LEU A 177 6.51 -27.70 -21.01
N ASN A 178 5.48 -28.47 -21.47
CA ASN A 178 5.59 -29.92 -21.66
C ASN A 178 6.53 -30.23 -22.81
N LYS A 179 6.43 -29.49 -23.93
CA LYS A 179 7.36 -29.66 -25.05
C LYS A 179 8.79 -29.29 -24.69
N ILE A 180 8.98 -28.26 -23.84
CA ILE A 180 10.30 -27.91 -23.33
C ILE A 180 10.86 -29.06 -22.48
N ALA A 181 10.05 -29.62 -21.59
CA ALA A 181 10.46 -30.77 -20.76
C ALA A 181 10.84 -31.98 -21.60
N GLU A 182 10.12 -32.28 -22.68
CA GLU A 182 10.42 -33.40 -23.63
C GLU A 182 11.71 -33.16 -24.42
N THR A 183 11.95 -31.94 -24.88
CA THR A 183 13.09 -31.61 -25.76
C THR A 183 14.34 -31.15 -25.03
N GLY A 184 14.20 -30.70 -23.78
CA GLY A 184 15.27 -30.09 -22.99
C GLY A 184 15.80 -28.77 -23.55
N LYS A 185 15.07 -28.13 -24.49
CA LYS A 185 15.50 -26.90 -25.16
C LYS A 185 14.42 -25.80 -25.09
N VAL A 186 14.85 -24.61 -24.75
CA VAL A 186 14.03 -23.40 -24.82
C VAL A 186 14.43 -22.61 -26.08
N ASP A 187 13.46 -22.32 -26.93
CA ASP A 187 13.65 -21.51 -28.15
C ASP A 187 12.76 -20.29 -28.08
N TYR A 188 13.28 -19.22 -27.49
CA TYR A 188 12.54 -17.95 -27.32
C TYR A 188 12.19 -17.26 -28.65
N SER A 189 12.83 -17.62 -29.76
CA SER A 189 12.44 -17.07 -31.08
C SER A 189 11.02 -17.48 -31.49
N LYS A 190 10.49 -18.54 -30.88
CA LYS A 190 9.11 -19.03 -31.08
C LYS A 190 8.14 -18.53 -30.02
N ASP A 191 8.62 -17.83 -29.00
CA ASP A 191 7.75 -17.23 -27.98
C ASP A 191 7.04 -15.99 -28.52
N PHE A 192 6.01 -15.53 -27.81
CA PHE A 192 5.14 -14.43 -28.24
C PHE A 192 5.94 -13.15 -28.62
N PHE A 193 6.91 -12.77 -27.82
CA PHE A 193 7.74 -11.58 -28.05
C PHE A 193 9.05 -11.87 -28.80
N GLY A 194 9.33 -13.12 -29.18
CA GLY A 194 10.54 -13.52 -29.86
C GLY A 194 11.83 -13.43 -29.03
N LYS A 195 11.70 -13.21 -27.73
CA LYS A 195 12.80 -13.06 -26.76
C LYS A 195 12.30 -13.32 -25.33
N PRO A 196 13.21 -13.57 -24.37
CA PRO A 196 12.83 -13.68 -22.96
C PRO A 196 12.14 -12.41 -22.45
N THR A 197 11.04 -12.59 -21.75
CA THR A 197 10.31 -11.48 -21.08
C THR A 197 9.88 -11.90 -19.69
N ALA A 198 9.66 -10.89 -18.83
CA ALA A 198 9.31 -11.09 -17.45
C ALA A 198 8.31 -10.03 -16.98
N LEU A 199 7.72 -10.24 -15.80
CA LEU A 199 6.96 -9.20 -15.11
C LEU A 199 7.95 -8.21 -14.46
N THR A 200 7.65 -6.92 -14.56
CA THR A 200 8.52 -5.84 -14.08
C THR A 200 8.68 -5.82 -12.57
N VAL A 201 9.86 -5.46 -12.11
CA VAL A 201 10.15 -5.16 -10.70
C VAL A 201 10.04 -3.68 -10.37
N SER A 202 10.03 -2.79 -11.40
CA SER A 202 9.97 -1.33 -11.26
C SER A 202 9.63 -0.65 -12.59
N GLY A 203 8.92 0.47 -12.52
CA GLY A 203 8.67 1.34 -13.68
C GLY A 203 9.73 2.43 -13.88
N GLN A 204 10.79 2.46 -13.06
CA GLN A 204 11.76 3.57 -13.01
C GLN A 204 12.44 3.85 -14.34
N LEU A 205 13.05 2.84 -14.99
CA LEU A 205 13.87 3.07 -16.17
C LEU A 205 13.06 3.71 -17.32
N GLN A 206 11.85 3.21 -17.56
CA GLN A 206 10.94 3.78 -18.54
C GLN A 206 10.39 5.13 -18.06
N GLY A 207 10.17 5.30 -16.76
CA GLY A 207 9.76 6.56 -16.14
C GLY A 207 10.79 7.69 -16.38
N GLU A 208 12.08 7.41 -16.24
CA GLU A 208 13.15 8.37 -16.51
C GLU A 208 13.08 8.94 -17.95
N THR A 209 12.66 8.13 -18.94
CA THR A 209 12.50 8.61 -20.32
C THR A 209 11.45 9.70 -20.44
N PHE A 210 10.36 9.56 -19.69
CA PHE A 210 9.28 10.55 -19.66
C PHE A 210 9.67 11.78 -18.82
N ALA A 211 10.44 11.63 -17.75
CA ALA A 211 10.96 12.74 -16.97
C ALA A 211 11.84 13.67 -17.82
N MET A 212 12.63 13.13 -18.76
CA MET A 212 13.44 13.91 -19.72
C MET A 212 12.60 14.71 -20.74
N ALA A 213 11.29 14.50 -20.79
CA ALA A 213 10.37 15.24 -21.68
C ALA A 213 9.35 16.10 -20.90
N TYR A 214 8.82 15.57 -19.80
CA TYR A 214 7.75 16.21 -19.00
C TYR A 214 8.25 16.87 -17.72
N LYS A 215 9.54 16.74 -17.40
CA LYS A 215 10.21 17.27 -16.20
C LYS A 215 9.81 16.56 -14.89
N LYS A 216 8.52 16.31 -14.65
CA LYS A 216 8.00 15.67 -13.45
C LYS A 216 6.99 14.61 -13.83
N ILE A 217 7.30 13.37 -13.53
CA ILE A 217 6.39 12.24 -13.76
C ILE A 217 6.29 11.38 -12.50
N TYR A 218 5.30 10.53 -12.47
CA TYR A 218 5.24 9.43 -11.51
C TYR A 218 4.57 8.21 -12.12
N THR A 219 5.01 7.03 -11.69
CA THR A 219 4.28 5.79 -11.87
C THR A 219 3.54 5.45 -10.57
N PHE A 220 2.42 4.78 -10.68
CA PHE A 220 1.73 4.16 -9.58
C PHE A 220 1.05 2.92 -10.12
N GLY A 221 1.67 1.77 -9.94
CA GLY A 221 1.25 0.54 -10.56
C GLY A 221 1.83 -0.72 -9.92
N PRO A 222 1.33 -1.89 -10.33
CA PRO A 222 1.81 -3.17 -9.82
C PRO A 222 3.25 -3.45 -10.24
N THR A 223 3.99 -4.05 -9.32
CA THR A 223 5.33 -4.59 -9.49
C THR A 223 5.39 -6.01 -8.93
N PHE A 224 6.35 -6.80 -9.40
CA PHE A 224 6.38 -8.23 -9.12
C PHE A 224 7.80 -8.67 -8.73
N ARG A 225 7.90 -9.49 -7.68
CA ARG A 225 9.16 -10.10 -7.26
C ARG A 225 8.95 -11.57 -6.95
N ALA A 226 9.75 -12.44 -7.58
CA ALA A 226 9.65 -13.88 -7.42
C ALA A 226 10.47 -14.42 -6.24
N GLU A 227 10.91 -13.55 -5.35
CA GLU A 227 11.67 -13.92 -4.15
C GLU A 227 10.89 -14.91 -3.28
N ASN A 228 11.53 -16.00 -2.89
CA ASN A 228 10.94 -16.97 -1.97
C ASN A 228 11.03 -16.47 -0.51
N SER A 229 10.42 -15.34 -0.24
CA SER A 229 10.38 -14.71 1.07
C SER A 229 9.00 -14.82 1.71
N ASN A 230 8.93 -15.43 2.88
CA ASN A 230 7.68 -15.64 3.61
C ASN A 230 7.60 -14.79 4.89
N THR A 231 7.92 -13.50 4.78
CA THR A 231 7.85 -12.56 5.90
C THR A 231 6.51 -11.82 5.98
N LYS A 232 6.32 -11.03 7.03
CA LYS A 232 5.13 -10.17 7.20
C LYS A 232 5.10 -8.98 6.23
N THR A 233 6.23 -8.64 5.61
CA THR A 233 6.41 -7.41 4.81
C THR A 233 6.68 -7.67 3.33
N HIS A 234 6.71 -8.93 2.89
CA HIS A 234 6.94 -9.30 1.49
C HIS A 234 5.71 -9.94 0.85
N ALA A 235 5.41 -9.52 -0.36
CA ALA A 235 4.44 -10.11 -1.26
C ALA A 235 5.05 -10.16 -2.67
N SER A 236 4.61 -11.12 -3.49
CA SER A 236 5.13 -11.30 -4.85
C SER A 236 4.51 -10.33 -5.86
N GLU A 237 3.37 -9.74 -5.53
CA GLU A 237 2.69 -8.68 -6.26
C GLU A 237 2.32 -7.57 -5.27
N PHE A 238 2.77 -6.35 -5.56
CA PHE A 238 2.50 -5.17 -4.76
C PHE A 238 2.54 -3.92 -5.65
N TRP A 239 2.15 -2.76 -5.12
CA TRP A 239 2.12 -1.52 -5.89
C TRP A 239 3.25 -0.59 -5.47
N MET A 240 3.93 -0.01 -6.46
CA MET A 240 4.97 0.99 -6.24
C MET A 240 4.51 2.37 -6.70
N ILE A 241 4.90 3.38 -5.95
CA ILE A 241 4.83 4.79 -6.30
C ILE A 241 6.26 5.22 -6.62
N GLU A 242 6.51 5.64 -7.86
CA GLU A 242 7.86 5.93 -8.35
C GLU A 242 7.88 7.22 -9.16
N PRO A 243 8.05 8.39 -8.52
CA PRO A 243 8.26 9.65 -9.23
C PRO A 243 9.70 9.75 -9.77
N GLU A 244 9.84 10.41 -10.93
CA GLU A 244 11.12 10.80 -11.53
C GLU A 244 11.08 12.27 -11.91
N ILE A 245 12.12 13.03 -11.54
CA ILE A 245 12.12 14.48 -11.60
C ILE A 245 13.40 14.99 -12.23
N ALA A 246 13.29 15.59 -13.40
CA ALA A 246 14.40 16.24 -14.09
C ALA A 246 14.74 17.60 -13.44
N PHE A 247 16.02 17.99 -13.52
CA PHE A 247 16.58 19.19 -12.90
C PHE A 247 16.38 19.22 -11.37
N CYS A 248 16.43 18.04 -10.75
CA CYS A 248 16.26 17.81 -9.31
C CYS A 248 17.46 17.04 -8.78
N ASP A 249 18.12 17.57 -7.78
CA ASP A 249 19.18 16.89 -7.05
C ASP A 249 18.62 16.04 -5.89
N LEU A 250 19.49 15.37 -5.15
CA LEU A 250 19.08 14.53 -4.02
C LEU A 250 18.32 15.31 -2.94
N ASN A 251 18.67 16.59 -2.68
CA ASN A 251 17.97 17.40 -1.70
C ASN A 251 16.54 17.72 -2.14
N GLY A 252 16.36 18.06 -3.41
CA GLY A 252 15.03 18.26 -3.97
C GLY A 252 14.18 16.99 -3.96
N ASP A 253 14.79 15.82 -4.16
CA ASP A 253 14.10 14.53 -4.07
C ASP A 253 13.59 14.27 -2.64
N MET A 254 14.44 14.48 -1.62
CA MET A 254 14.05 14.39 -0.20
C MET A 254 12.92 15.35 0.15
N ASP A 255 12.90 16.57 -0.40
CA ASP A 255 11.80 17.52 -0.17
C ASP A 255 10.47 16.99 -0.73
N VAL A 256 10.49 16.31 -1.87
CA VAL A 256 9.30 15.68 -2.46
C VAL A 256 8.86 14.47 -1.64
N MET A 257 9.80 13.61 -1.20
CA MET A 257 9.52 12.47 -0.34
C MET A 257 8.82 12.90 0.96
N GLU A 258 9.37 13.89 1.65
CA GLU A 258 8.79 14.45 2.88
C GLU A 258 7.41 15.07 2.63
N GLY A 259 7.30 15.90 1.60
CA GLY A 259 6.06 16.60 1.25
C GLY A 259 4.93 15.64 0.90
N MET A 260 5.22 14.60 0.10
CA MET A 260 4.24 13.58 -0.29
C MET A 260 3.78 12.77 0.92
N LEU A 261 4.71 12.29 1.75
CA LEU A 261 4.36 11.47 2.92
C LEU A 261 3.47 12.25 3.90
N LYS A 262 3.85 13.47 4.25
CA LYS A 262 3.05 14.33 5.13
C LYS A 262 1.67 14.61 4.56
N TYR A 263 1.58 14.89 3.26
CA TYR A 263 0.31 15.15 2.59
C TYR A 263 -0.63 13.95 2.65
N VAL A 264 -0.13 12.76 2.29
CA VAL A 264 -0.95 11.53 2.24
C VAL A 264 -1.40 11.12 3.64
N VAL A 265 -0.52 11.15 4.63
CA VAL A 265 -0.85 10.85 6.03
C VAL A 265 -1.93 11.81 6.55
N LYS A 266 -1.73 13.12 6.34
CA LYS A 266 -2.72 14.13 6.75
C LYS A 266 -4.05 13.93 6.02
N TYR A 267 -4.03 13.66 4.72
CA TYR A 267 -5.24 13.44 3.94
C TYR A 267 -6.06 12.25 4.46
N VAL A 268 -5.40 11.16 4.81
CA VAL A 268 -6.05 9.97 5.41
C VAL A 268 -6.65 10.30 6.78
N LEU A 269 -5.90 10.99 7.66
CA LEU A 269 -6.40 11.42 8.97
C LEU A 269 -7.65 12.30 8.85
N ASP A 270 -7.66 13.21 7.88
CA ASP A 270 -8.78 14.15 7.68
C ASP A 270 -10.01 13.49 7.04
N ASN A 271 -9.84 12.44 6.19
CA ASN A 271 -10.92 11.87 5.39
C ASN A 271 -11.37 10.46 5.81
N CYS A 272 -10.67 9.83 6.76
CA CYS A 272 -10.97 8.49 7.27
C CYS A 272 -11.04 8.48 8.80
N GLN A 273 -11.62 9.49 9.42
CA GLN A 273 -11.61 9.67 10.89
C GLN A 273 -12.14 8.44 11.63
N THR A 274 -13.29 7.92 11.22
CA THR A 274 -13.93 6.76 11.88
C THR A 274 -13.09 5.49 11.76
N GLU A 275 -12.51 5.24 10.58
CA GLU A 275 -11.62 4.11 10.33
C GLU A 275 -10.32 4.25 11.14
N MET A 276 -9.76 5.45 11.23
CA MET A 276 -8.54 5.71 12.01
C MET A 276 -8.78 5.57 13.51
N GLU A 277 -9.92 6.03 14.04
CA GLU A 277 -10.33 5.79 15.42
C GLU A 277 -10.50 4.28 15.71
N PHE A 278 -11.03 3.52 14.75
CA PHE A 278 -11.11 2.07 14.86
C PHE A 278 -9.72 1.43 14.95
N PHE A 279 -8.78 1.82 14.10
CA PHE A 279 -7.41 1.30 14.15
C PHE A 279 -6.70 1.67 15.43
N ASP A 280 -6.80 2.92 15.88
CA ASP A 280 -6.19 3.41 17.13
C ASP A 280 -6.68 2.63 18.35
N LYS A 281 -7.97 2.29 18.35
CA LYS A 281 -8.60 1.58 19.47
C LYS A 281 -8.36 0.07 19.45
N PHE A 282 -8.35 -0.57 18.27
CA PHE A 282 -8.45 -2.03 18.16
C PHE A 282 -7.25 -2.70 17.47
N VAL A 283 -6.37 -1.95 16.82
CA VAL A 283 -5.23 -2.48 16.07
C VAL A 283 -3.91 -2.02 16.67
N GLU A 284 -3.66 -0.71 16.73
CA GLU A 284 -2.44 -0.13 17.28
C GLU A 284 -2.79 1.11 18.12
N LYS A 285 -2.75 0.95 19.44
CA LYS A 285 -3.04 2.05 20.36
C LYS A 285 -2.02 3.18 20.20
N GLY A 286 -2.49 4.42 20.04
CA GLY A 286 -1.66 5.61 19.83
C GLY A 286 -1.30 5.86 18.37
N LEU A 287 -1.92 5.15 17.43
CA LEU A 287 -1.66 5.28 15.99
C LEU A 287 -1.92 6.71 15.49
N ILE A 288 -3.03 7.32 15.87
CA ILE A 288 -3.37 8.70 15.45
C ILE A 288 -2.33 9.70 15.97
N GLU A 289 -1.88 9.55 17.22
CA GLU A 289 -0.82 10.39 17.79
C GLU A 289 0.50 10.23 17.04
N LYS A 290 0.91 8.99 16.75
CA LYS A 290 2.11 8.65 15.96
C LYS A 290 2.08 9.32 14.58
N LEU A 291 0.98 9.18 13.85
CA LEU A 291 0.82 9.75 12.51
C LEU A 291 0.75 11.28 12.55
N THR A 292 0.08 11.87 13.53
CA THR A 292 0.02 13.33 13.72
C THR A 292 1.40 13.90 14.05
N LYS A 293 2.18 13.19 14.88
CA LYS A 293 3.56 13.56 15.17
C LYS A 293 4.42 13.56 13.91
N LEU A 294 4.31 12.54 13.05
CA LEU A 294 5.05 12.49 11.78
C LEU A 294 4.73 13.70 10.90
N VAL A 295 3.46 14.04 10.72
CA VAL A 295 3.02 15.18 9.88
C VAL A 295 3.66 16.48 10.35
N ASN A 296 3.79 16.67 11.68
CA ASN A 296 4.30 17.90 12.30
C ASN A 296 5.81 17.87 12.60
N SER A 297 6.50 16.75 12.36
CA SER A 297 7.93 16.62 12.65
C SER A 297 8.80 17.22 11.55
N HIS A 298 10.03 17.56 11.91
CA HIS A 298 11.12 17.78 10.95
C HIS A 298 11.81 16.45 10.65
N PHE A 299 12.13 16.19 9.39
CA PHE A 299 12.84 14.99 8.99
C PHE A 299 14.34 15.28 8.99
N THR A 300 15.08 14.54 9.81
CA THR A 300 16.55 14.68 9.92
C THR A 300 17.22 14.15 8.66
N ARG A 301 18.28 14.81 8.19
CA ARG A 301 19.11 14.35 7.07
C ARG A 301 20.52 14.06 7.60
N ILE A 302 21.00 12.84 7.39
CA ILE A 302 22.30 12.39 7.90
C ILE A 302 22.94 11.42 6.90
N LYS A 303 24.28 11.41 6.84
CA LYS A 303 25.01 10.48 5.97
C LYS A 303 25.11 9.10 6.61
N HIS A 304 25.13 8.07 5.78
CA HIS A 304 25.31 6.67 6.22
C HIS A 304 26.54 6.51 7.11
N HIS A 305 27.69 7.09 6.74
CA HIS A 305 28.92 7.04 7.54
C HIS A 305 28.69 7.56 8.97
N ASP A 306 27.95 8.67 9.12
CA ASP A 306 27.68 9.27 10.43
C ASP A 306 26.67 8.43 11.24
N VAL A 307 25.72 7.78 10.56
CA VAL A 307 24.82 6.79 11.17
C VAL A 307 25.64 5.65 11.78
N ILE A 308 26.56 5.05 11.01
CA ILE A 308 27.43 3.97 11.51
C ILE A 308 28.26 4.45 12.71
N THR A 309 28.76 5.68 12.68
CA THR A 309 29.50 6.26 13.81
C THR A 309 28.62 6.33 15.07
N ILE A 310 27.40 6.85 14.96
CA ILE A 310 26.43 6.91 16.08
C ILE A 310 26.15 5.50 16.63
N LEU A 311 25.93 4.52 15.74
CA LEU A 311 25.66 3.14 16.14
C LEU A 311 26.83 2.48 16.85
N LYS A 312 28.07 2.72 16.38
CA LYS A 312 29.29 2.20 17.03
C LYS A 312 29.57 2.84 18.41
N GLU A 313 29.20 4.10 18.58
CA GLU A 313 29.31 4.81 19.86
C GLU A 313 28.16 4.47 20.84
N ALA A 314 27.08 3.91 20.36
CA ALA A 314 25.94 3.49 21.17
C ALA A 314 26.35 2.32 22.09
N LYS A 315 25.94 2.41 23.36
CA LYS A 315 26.17 1.33 24.36
C LYS A 315 25.05 0.28 24.25
N VAL A 316 24.93 -0.32 23.08
CA VAL A 316 23.94 -1.36 22.76
C VAL A 316 24.68 -2.63 22.35
N ASP A 317 24.21 -3.77 22.83
CA ASP A 317 24.68 -5.08 22.37
C ASP A 317 23.87 -5.47 21.13
N TRP A 318 24.43 -5.18 19.95
CA TRP A 318 23.79 -5.39 18.66
C TRP A 318 23.76 -6.87 18.28
N GLU A 319 22.65 -7.34 17.73
CA GLU A 319 22.58 -8.67 17.08
C GLU A 319 23.46 -8.69 15.82
N PHE A 320 23.47 -7.57 15.07
CA PHE A 320 24.32 -7.36 13.90
C PHE A 320 25.23 -6.16 14.15
N ALA A 321 26.54 -6.38 14.18
CA ALA A 321 27.48 -5.29 14.42
C ALA A 321 27.40 -4.24 13.29
N PRO A 322 27.26 -2.94 13.60
CA PRO A 322 27.27 -1.91 12.56
C PRO A 322 28.69 -1.72 12.00
N GLU A 323 28.82 -1.85 10.67
CA GLU A 323 30.09 -1.72 9.97
C GLU A 323 30.05 -0.67 8.86
N TYR A 324 31.17 0.08 8.70
CA TYR A 324 31.30 1.01 7.57
C TYR A 324 31.34 0.23 6.26
N GLY A 325 30.60 0.71 5.27
CA GLY A 325 30.51 0.06 3.96
C GLY A 325 29.43 -1.02 3.85
N GLU A 326 28.80 -1.40 4.96
CA GLU A 326 27.73 -2.40 5.01
C GLU A 326 26.34 -1.74 5.11
N ASP A 327 25.31 -2.54 4.88
CA ASP A 327 23.93 -2.13 5.10
C ASP A 327 23.59 -2.02 6.59
N ILE A 328 22.47 -1.40 6.93
CA ILE A 328 21.98 -1.31 8.30
C ILE A 328 20.85 -2.33 8.55
N ALA A 329 20.86 -2.93 9.75
CA ALA A 329 19.83 -3.87 10.16
C ALA A 329 18.61 -3.14 10.74
N LYS A 330 17.47 -3.84 10.83
CA LYS A 330 16.22 -3.28 11.41
C LYS A 330 16.36 -2.74 12.82
N GLU A 331 17.25 -3.31 13.64
CA GLU A 331 17.53 -2.79 14.97
C GLU A 331 18.24 -1.43 14.92
N HIS A 332 19.09 -1.22 13.89
CA HIS A 332 19.77 0.05 13.62
C HIS A 332 18.77 1.13 13.16
N GLU A 333 17.89 0.80 12.21
CA GLU A 333 16.82 1.69 11.73
C GLU A 333 15.95 2.18 12.91
N LYS A 334 15.54 1.24 13.77
CA LYS A 334 14.79 1.56 14.98
C LYS A 334 15.55 2.50 15.90
N TYR A 335 16.81 2.17 16.21
CA TYR A 335 17.63 2.99 17.10
C TYR A 335 17.81 4.41 16.56
N ILE A 336 18.11 4.56 15.27
CA ILE A 336 18.33 5.86 14.64
C ILE A 336 17.08 6.74 14.68
N THR A 337 15.92 6.18 14.38
CA THR A 337 14.64 6.91 14.44
C THR A 337 14.27 7.31 15.88
N GLU A 338 14.61 6.47 16.87
CA GLU A 338 14.46 6.79 18.30
C GLU A 338 15.48 7.85 18.76
N HIS A 339 16.74 7.76 18.32
CA HIS A 339 17.81 8.71 18.63
C HIS A 339 17.45 10.13 18.18
N PHE A 340 16.94 10.30 16.97
CA PHE A 340 16.50 11.57 16.42
C PHE A 340 15.04 11.92 16.76
N ASN A 341 14.32 11.03 17.44
CA ASN A 341 12.92 11.18 17.84
C ASN A 341 11.99 11.55 16.66
N GLY A 342 12.25 10.98 15.49
CA GLY A 342 11.46 11.27 14.27
C GLY A 342 12.00 10.58 13.02
N PRO A 343 11.44 10.89 11.85
CA PRO A 343 11.91 10.34 10.58
C PRO A 343 13.33 10.82 10.24
N VAL A 344 14.09 9.93 9.58
CA VAL A 344 15.49 10.18 9.23
C VAL A 344 15.74 9.81 7.78
N PHE A 345 16.25 10.74 6.99
CA PHE A 345 16.84 10.47 5.69
C PHE A 345 18.31 10.09 5.88
N ILE A 346 18.67 8.90 5.44
CA ILE A 346 20.05 8.42 5.43
C ILE A 346 20.58 8.53 4.00
N THR A 347 21.64 9.33 3.80
CA THR A 347 22.19 9.63 2.46
C THR A 347 23.62 9.11 2.28
N ASP A 348 24.15 9.24 1.08
CA ASP A 348 25.52 8.92 0.73
C ASP A 348 25.92 7.48 1.13
N TRP A 349 25.16 6.55 0.62
CA TRP A 349 25.34 5.12 0.88
C TRP A 349 26.57 4.54 0.15
N PRO A 350 27.18 3.47 0.68
CA PRO A 350 28.26 2.77 -0.01
C PRO A 350 27.82 2.28 -1.39
N LYS A 351 28.64 2.54 -2.43
CA LYS A 351 28.30 2.21 -3.81
C LYS A 351 28.10 0.70 -4.05
N ASP A 352 28.83 -0.13 -3.30
CA ASP A 352 28.87 -1.57 -3.56
C ASP A 352 27.59 -2.32 -3.14
N ILE A 353 26.74 -1.68 -2.32
CA ILE A 353 25.46 -2.21 -1.89
C ILE A 353 24.26 -1.54 -2.57
N LYS A 354 24.50 -0.62 -3.53
CA LYS A 354 23.44 0.14 -4.19
C LYS A 354 23.45 -0.09 -5.72
N ALA A 355 22.30 0.18 -6.35
CA ALA A 355 22.07 -0.10 -7.77
C ALA A 355 22.95 0.70 -8.72
N PHE A 356 23.13 0.20 -9.94
CA PHE A 356 24.05 0.72 -10.96
C PHE A 356 23.74 2.14 -11.44
N TYR A 357 22.46 2.52 -11.43
CA TYR A 357 21.99 3.80 -11.96
C TYR A 357 22.18 4.98 -11.02
N MET A 358 22.61 4.75 -9.79
CA MET A 358 22.75 5.80 -8.79
C MET A 358 24.01 6.63 -9.03
N LYS A 359 23.89 7.95 -8.87
CA LYS A 359 24.99 8.88 -9.09
C LYS A 359 26.16 8.62 -8.17
N GLN A 360 27.36 8.43 -8.72
CA GLN A 360 28.57 8.30 -7.93
C GLN A 360 29.01 9.65 -7.36
N ASN A 361 29.26 9.69 -6.06
CA ASN A 361 29.80 10.85 -5.38
C ASN A 361 31.28 11.09 -5.75
N PRO A 362 31.82 12.32 -5.55
CA PRO A 362 33.23 12.62 -5.87
C PRO A 362 34.26 11.83 -5.07
N ASP A 363 33.87 11.22 -3.93
CA ASP A 363 34.77 10.38 -3.13
C ASP A 363 35.12 9.05 -3.79
N GLY A 364 34.33 8.63 -4.80
CA GLY A 364 34.51 7.36 -5.51
C GLY A 364 34.05 6.11 -4.73
N GLU A 365 33.59 6.27 -3.50
CA GLU A 365 33.20 5.19 -2.57
C GLU A 365 31.70 5.15 -2.31
N THR A 366 31.02 6.30 -2.40
CA THR A 366 29.60 6.43 -2.09
C THR A 366 28.78 6.85 -3.31
N VAL A 367 27.47 6.70 -3.21
CA VAL A 367 26.49 7.15 -4.19
C VAL A 367 25.45 8.07 -3.53
N ALA A 368 24.90 8.99 -4.32
CA ALA A 368 23.83 9.90 -3.89
C ALA A 368 22.48 9.17 -3.79
N ALA A 369 22.48 8.14 -2.96
CA ALA A 369 21.28 7.40 -2.56
C ALA A 369 20.66 8.00 -1.30
N VAL A 370 19.40 7.74 -1.07
CA VAL A 370 18.67 8.11 0.14
C VAL A 370 17.67 7.02 0.49
N ASP A 371 17.63 6.66 1.77
CA ASP A 371 16.56 5.86 2.34
C ASP A 371 15.89 6.69 3.45
N LEU A 372 14.55 6.64 3.51
CA LEU A 372 13.75 7.30 4.54
C LEU A 372 13.32 6.28 5.58
N GLU A 373 13.88 6.42 6.77
CA GLU A 373 13.51 5.65 7.95
C GLU A 373 12.41 6.37 8.73
N VAL A 374 11.35 5.66 9.07
CA VAL A 374 10.25 6.22 9.88
C VAL A 374 10.06 5.44 11.18
N PRO A 375 9.76 6.12 12.31
CA PRO A 375 9.55 5.46 13.58
C PRO A 375 8.46 4.37 13.50
N GLY A 376 8.81 3.14 13.88
CA GLY A 376 7.88 2.01 13.93
C GLY A 376 7.69 1.24 12.62
N ALA A 377 8.30 1.68 11.51
CA ALA A 377 8.22 0.94 10.23
C ALA A 377 9.60 0.64 9.62
N GLY A 378 10.65 1.38 10.00
CA GLY A 378 11.95 1.28 9.34
C GLY A 378 11.94 1.98 7.97
N GLU A 379 12.68 1.44 7.00
CA GLU A 379 12.74 1.97 5.65
C GLU A 379 11.35 1.96 4.98
N LEU A 380 10.84 3.15 4.66
CA LEU A 380 9.56 3.35 3.98
C LEU A 380 9.73 3.72 2.51
N MET A 381 10.76 4.49 2.17
CA MET A 381 11.09 4.93 0.81
C MET A 381 12.57 4.81 0.57
N GLY A 382 12.95 4.42 -0.65
CA GLY A 382 14.33 4.45 -1.14
C GLY A 382 14.40 5.23 -2.44
N GLY A 383 15.45 6.04 -2.61
CA GLY A 383 15.64 6.87 -3.80
C GLY A 383 17.09 7.22 -4.08
N SER A 384 17.30 7.96 -5.15
CA SER A 384 18.63 8.50 -5.48
C SER A 384 18.57 9.62 -6.50
N GLN A 385 19.61 10.43 -6.52
CA GLN A 385 19.98 11.11 -7.73
C GLN A 385 20.50 10.06 -8.72
N ARG A 386 20.10 10.17 -9.99
CA ARG A 386 20.48 9.23 -11.06
C ARG A 386 21.82 9.66 -11.67
N GLU A 387 22.63 8.71 -12.15
CA GLU A 387 23.88 9.05 -12.85
C GLU A 387 23.57 9.67 -14.21
N GLU A 388 23.90 10.94 -14.37
CA GLU A 388 23.72 11.69 -15.62
C GLU A 388 24.92 11.58 -16.59
N ASN A 389 26.07 11.08 -16.11
CA ASN A 389 27.25 10.92 -16.94
C ASN A 389 27.25 9.55 -17.62
N TYR A 390 27.31 9.58 -18.97
CA TYR A 390 27.24 8.38 -19.80
C TYR A 390 28.40 7.40 -19.53
N GLU A 391 29.63 7.92 -19.46
CA GLU A 391 30.84 7.10 -19.28
C GLU A 391 30.87 6.47 -17.88
N LYS A 392 30.48 7.21 -16.84
CA LYS A 392 30.38 6.69 -15.47
C LYS A 392 29.33 5.60 -15.35
N LEU A 393 28.17 5.77 -15.99
CA LEU A 393 27.12 4.78 -15.97
C LEU A 393 27.56 3.47 -16.63
N ILE A 394 28.20 3.54 -17.80
CA ILE A 394 28.80 2.36 -18.46
C ILE A 394 29.87 1.71 -17.59
N GLN A 395 30.76 2.51 -17.02
CA GLN A 395 31.80 2.00 -16.13
C GLN A 395 31.19 1.22 -14.97
N ARG A 396 30.13 1.76 -14.35
CA ARG A 396 29.46 1.09 -13.24
C ARG A 396 28.78 -0.22 -13.67
N MET A 397 28.13 -0.25 -14.85
CA MET A 397 27.56 -1.50 -15.39
C MET A 397 28.65 -2.56 -15.60
N LYS A 398 29.84 -2.18 -16.08
CA LYS A 398 30.97 -3.10 -16.24
C LYS A 398 31.48 -3.65 -14.90
N GLU A 399 31.61 -2.79 -13.89
CA GLU A 399 31.99 -3.20 -12.52
C GLU A 399 31.04 -4.25 -11.95
N LEU A 400 29.75 -4.14 -12.26
CA LEU A 400 28.71 -5.07 -11.82
C LEU A 400 28.49 -6.26 -12.77
N ASN A 401 29.30 -6.38 -13.83
CA ASN A 401 29.17 -7.41 -14.88
C ASN A 401 27.77 -7.41 -15.55
N MET A 402 27.15 -6.25 -15.67
CA MET A 402 25.87 -6.09 -16.36
C MET A 402 26.07 -5.97 -17.86
N PRO A 403 25.25 -6.65 -18.69
CA PRO A 403 25.33 -6.49 -20.13
C PRO A 403 24.82 -5.12 -20.58
N GLU A 404 25.53 -4.49 -21.52
CA GLU A 404 25.06 -3.27 -22.17
C GLU A 404 23.97 -3.58 -23.22
N GLU A 405 23.95 -4.81 -23.74
CA GLU A 405 22.98 -5.26 -24.75
C GLU A 405 21.54 -5.10 -24.25
N GLY A 406 20.71 -4.41 -25.04
CA GLY A 406 19.31 -4.09 -24.68
C GLY A 406 19.12 -2.89 -23.76
N MET A 407 20.21 -2.25 -23.31
CA MET A 407 20.16 -1.05 -22.46
C MET A 407 20.51 0.25 -23.23
N ASP A 408 20.79 0.16 -24.55
CA ASP A 408 21.17 1.31 -25.37
C ASP A 408 20.18 2.49 -25.27
N TRP A 409 18.88 2.20 -25.23
CA TRP A 409 17.84 3.22 -25.11
C TRP A 409 17.93 3.98 -23.78
N TYR A 410 18.27 3.32 -22.69
CA TYR A 410 18.43 3.93 -21.37
C TYR A 410 19.74 4.73 -21.29
N LEU A 411 20.84 4.17 -21.78
CA LEU A 411 22.13 4.83 -21.86
C LEU A 411 22.07 6.10 -22.72
N ASN A 412 21.35 6.05 -23.85
CA ASN A 412 21.19 7.18 -24.77
C ASN A 412 20.47 8.39 -24.16
N LEU A 413 19.69 8.23 -23.08
CA LEU A 413 19.13 9.36 -22.35
C LEU A 413 20.22 10.32 -21.86
N ARG A 414 21.41 9.81 -21.55
CA ARG A 414 22.56 10.63 -21.10
C ARG A 414 23.22 11.37 -22.25
N LYS A 415 23.09 10.86 -23.50
CA LYS A 415 23.63 11.49 -24.70
C LYS A 415 22.70 12.57 -25.29
N PHE A 416 21.39 12.34 -25.19
CA PHE A 416 20.39 13.16 -25.87
C PHE A 416 19.75 14.16 -24.90
N GLY A 417 20.56 15.04 -24.31
CA GLY A 417 20.10 16.09 -23.44
C GLY A 417 19.85 15.60 -22.00
N GLY A 418 20.66 14.66 -21.53
CA GLY A 418 20.65 14.22 -20.13
C GLY A 418 20.93 15.37 -19.17
N CYS A 419 20.26 15.37 -18.04
CA CYS A 419 20.41 16.38 -17.00
C CYS A 419 20.41 15.74 -15.61
N VAL A 420 20.76 16.51 -14.59
CA VAL A 420 20.56 16.13 -13.19
C VAL A 420 19.10 15.75 -12.99
N HIS A 421 18.85 14.55 -12.47
CA HIS A 421 17.50 14.07 -12.17
C HIS A 421 17.54 13.07 -11.02
N SER A 422 16.44 12.97 -10.33
CA SER A 422 16.29 12.13 -9.13
C SER A 422 14.92 11.48 -9.10
N GLY A 423 14.79 10.46 -8.31
CA GLY A 423 13.53 9.81 -8.06
C GLY A 423 13.63 8.83 -6.92
N PHE A 424 12.48 8.36 -6.47
CA PHE A 424 12.38 7.41 -5.37
C PHE A 424 11.28 6.38 -5.60
N GLY A 425 11.30 5.32 -4.84
CA GLY A 425 10.26 4.31 -4.79
C GLY A 425 9.65 4.22 -3.39
N MET A 426 8.33 4.07 -3.34
CA MET A 426 7.60 3.74 -2.12
C MET A 426 6.66 2.58 -2.38
N GLY A 427 6.80 1.49 -1.61
CA GLY A 427 5.82 0.41 -1.61
C GLY A 427 4.49 0.88 -1.00
N PHE A 428 3.41 0.82 -1.78
CA PHE A 428 2.10 1.28 -1.30
C PHE A 428 1.61 0.46 -0.10
N GLU A 429 1.86 -0.83 -0.10
CA GLU A 429 1.48 -1.72 0.99
C GLU A 429 2.26 -1.43 2.28
N ARG A 430 3.54 -1.05 2.19
CA ARG A 430 4.32 -0.60 3.36
C ARG A 430 3.71 0.67 3.97
N LEU A 431 3.32 1.63 3.12
CA LEU A 431 2.59 2.82 3.57
C LEU A 431 1.27 2.44 4.25
N LEU A 432 0.50 1.49 3.70
CA LEU A 432 -0.77 1.06 4.30
C LEU A 432 -0.58 0.35 5.64
N ILE A 433 0.45 -0.48 5.79
CA ILE A 433 0.85 -1.06 7.09
C ILE A 433 1.09 0.07 8.10
N TYR A 434 1.85 1.08 7.70
CA TYR A 434 2.18 2.21 8.55
C TYR A 434 0.94 3.05 8.94
N LEU A 435 0.04 3.30 7.98
CA LEU A 435 -1.19 4.07 8.18
C LEU A 435 -2.23 3.36 9.05
N THR A 436 -2.30 2.03 9.01
CA THR A 436 -3.37 1.25 9.64
C THR A 436 -2.93 0.52 10.91
N GLY A 437 -1.63 0.41 11.16
CA GLY A 437 -1.08 -0.43 12.22
C GLY A 437 -1.24 -1.93 11.99
N VAL A 438 -1.71 -2.35 10.82
CA VAL A 438 -1.86 -3.76 10.46
C VAL A 438 -0.50 -4.32 10.09
N GLU A 439 0.01 -5.28 10.87
CA GLU A 439 1.41 -5.75 10.77
C GLU A 439 1.76 -6.58 9.54
N ASN A 440 0.77 -7.15 8.85
CA ASN A 440 1.03 -8.13 7.79
C ASN A 440 0.55 -7.61 6.43
N ILE A 441 1.45 -7.59 5.45
CA ILE A 441 1.18 -7.13 4.09
C ILE A 441 0.00 -7.87 3.44
N ARG A 442 -0.21 -9.16 3.78
CA ARG A 442 -1.35 -9.94 3.28
C ARG A 442 -2.71 -9.37 3.68
N ASP A 443 -2.72 -8.53 4.71
CA ASP A 443 -3.96 -7.95 5.26
C ASP A 443 -4.25 -6.54 4.73
N VAL A 444 -3.35 -5.97 3.93
CA VAL A 444 -3.56 -4.68 3.24
C VAL A 444 -3.70 -4.83 1.72
N ILE A 445 -3.61 -6.05 1.21
CA ILE A 445 -3.83 -6.43 -0.20
C ILE A 445 -5.15 -7.19 -0.30
N PRO A 446 -6.06 -6.84 -1.23
CA PRO A 446 -7.34 -7.56 -1.38
C PRO A 446 -7.19 -9.06 -1.57
N TYR A 447 -6.33 -9.49 -2.48
CA TYR A 447 -6.00 -10.89 -2.77
C TYR A 447 -4.48 -11.03 -2.85
N PRO A 448 -3.79 -11.32 -1.75
CA PRO A 448 -2.33 -11.33 -1.71
C PRO A 448 -1.73 -12.48 -2.53
N ARG A 449 -0.62 -12.18 -3.22
CA ARG A 449 0.20 -13.15 -3.92
C ARG A 449 1.49 -13.36 -3.13
N THR A 450 1.72 -14.56 -2.65
CA THR A 450 2.90 -14.93 -1.85
C THR A 450 3.33 -16.35 -2.20
N PRO A 451 4.54 -16.80 -1.82
CA PRO A 451 4.92 -18.19 -2.05
C PRO A 451 3.84 -19.18 -1.60
N ASN A 452 3.51 -20.12 -2.47
CA ASN A 452 2.46 -21.14 -2.28
C ASN A 452 1.03 -20.60 -2.09
N ASN A 453 0.77 -19.35 -2.44
CA ASN A 453 -0.59 -18.76 -2.36
C ASN A 453 -0.90 -17.90 -3.59
N CYS A 454 -1.82 -18.40 -4.41
CA CYS A 454 -2.38 -17.71 -5.57
C CYS A 454 -3.89 -18.00 -5.70
N GLU A 455 -4.57 -18.12 -4.56
CA GLU A 455 -6.00 -18.39 -4.50
C GLU A 455 -6.82 -17.14 -4.86
N PHE A 456 -7.96 -17.35 -5.53
CA PHE A 456 -8.89 -16.33 -6.06
C PHE A 456 -8.38 -15.65 -7.33
#